data_305d3fada35952737f0177277c8c122e
#
_entry.id   305d3fada35952737f0177277c8c122e
#
_cell.length_a   1.000
_cell.length_b   1.000
_cell.length_c   1.000
_cell.angle_alpha   90.00
_cell.angle_beta   90.00
_cell.angle_gamma   90.00
#
_symmetry.space_group_name_H-M   'P 1'
#
loop_
_entity.id
_entity.type
_entity.pdbx_description
1 polymer ?
#
loop_
_entity_poly.entity_id
_entity_poly.type
_entity_poly.pdbx_seq_one_letter_code
_entity_poly.pdbx_strand_id
1 'polypeptide(L)'
;EYHQQLRAYPTQDAAGQLNNPVYHIHHEQVPTSTLTVPFQMLLNLASVSGAEDKAAMWGFIRRYAPGATPEGNPDLDAAAGFAVHYYQDHVKPTRSFRLPSEQERAALEDLLAALKDKDAALGQIAKKNAAMGNTDPLPEADFASEDFLQSVVFAIGKNHGFEPLRDWFKALYEVLLGASEGPRFGGFIALYGVEDSIALIEAGLAGKLAG
;
A
#
# COMPACT_ATOMS: atom_id res chain seq x y z
N GLU A 1 -15.28 -0.97 -5.91
CA GLU A 1 -16.17 0.19 -6.15
C GLU A 1 -17.31 0.26 -5.13
N TYR A 2 -18.12 -0.82 -4.95
CA TYR A 2 -19.24 -0.86 -4.00
C TYR A 2 -18.84 -0.43 -2.58
N HIS A 3 -17.82 -1.04 -1.96
CA HIS A 3 -17.36 -0.68 -0.62
C HIS A 3 -16.77 0.74 -0.53
N GLN A 4 -16.26 1.29 -1.61
CA GLN A 4 -15.79 2.66 -1.68
C GLN A 4 -16.98 3.64 -1.58
N GLN A 5 -18.05 3.38 -2.34
CA GLN A 5 -19.27 4.15 -2.28
C GLN A 5 -19.97 4.02 -0.92
N LEU A 6 -19.99 2.81 -0.37
CA LEU A 6 -20.59 2.53 0.93
C LEU A 6 -19.89 3.30 2.07
N ARG A 7 -18.55 3.41 2.03
CA ARG A 7 -17.78 4.20 3.01
C ARG A 7 -17.96 5.71 2.85
N ALA A 8 -18.12 6.18 1.63
CA ALA A 8 -18.34 7.61 1.36
C ALA A 8 -19.75 8.07 1.78
N TYR A 9 -20.74 7.19 1.73
CA TYR A 9 -22.14 7.51 1.95
C TYR A 9 -22.42 8.31 3.24
N PRO A 10 -21.95 7.90 4.44
CA PRO A 10 -22.25 8.60 5.69
C PRO A 10 -21.62 10.01 5.81
N THR A 11 -20.65 10.33 4.97
CA THR A 11 -19.96 11.64 4.96
C THR A 11 -20.50 12.61 3.92
N GLN A 12 -21.42 12.15 3.06
CA GLN A 12 -22.03 12.95 2.02
C GLN A 12 -23.23 13.74 2.56
N ASP A 13 -23.51 14.90 1.95
CA ASP A 13 -24.76 15.63 2.18
C ASP A 13 -25.96 14.89 1.59
N ALA A 14 -27.17 15.37 1.86
CA ALA A 14 -28.42 14.71 1.43
C ALA A 14 -28.49 14.52 -0.10
N ALA A 15 -28.00 15.47 -0.89
CA ALA A 15 -27.99 15.36 -2.34
C ALA A 15 -26.97 14.32 -2.81
N GLY A 16 -25.80 14.28 -2.20
CA GLY A 16 -24.74 13.28 -2.45
C GLY A 16 -25.20 11.87 -2.08
N GLN A 17 -25.90 11.71 -0.96
CA GLN A 17 -26.48 10.44 -0.54
C GLN A 17 -27.53 9.92 -1.51
N LEU A 18 -28.43 10.77 -1.98
CA LEU A 18 -29.44 10.42 -3.00
C LEU A 18 -28.82 10.03 -4.35
N ASN A 19 -27.68 10.61 -4.70
CA ASN A 19 -26.97 10.28 -5.94
C ASN A 19 -25.99 9.09 -5.78
N ASN A 20 -25.78 8.61 -4.56
CA ASN A 20 -24.88 7.49 -4.32
C ASN A 20 -25.57 6.16 -4.72
N PRO A 21 -24.94 5.31 -5.56
CA PRO A 21 -25.53 4.04 -5.99
C PRO A 21 -25.98 3.13 -4.84
N VAL A 22 -25.30 3.16 -3.68
CA VAL A 22 -25.64 2.29 -2.55
C VAL A 22 -27.00 2.62 -1.93
N TYR A 23 -27.43 3.90 -1.99
CA TYR A 23 -28.75 4.33 -1.56
C TYR A 23 -29.87 3.60 -2.37
N HIS A 24 -29.69 3.52 -3.68
CA HIS A 24 -30.64 2.87 -4.56
C HIS A 24 -30.61 1.33 -4.45
N ILE A 25 -29.42 0.76 -4.19
CA ILE A 25 -29.27 -0.69 -3.98
C ILE A 25 -29.97 -1.14 -2.69
N HIS A 26 -29.88 -0.33 -1.62
CA HIS A 26 -30.34 -0.71 -0.28
C HIS A 26 -31.69 -0.09 0.12
N HIS A 27 -32.37 0.61 -0.78
CA HIS A 27 -33.68 1.20 -0.50
C HIS A 27 -33.72 1.99 0.82
N GLU A 28 -32.82 2.97 0.99
CA GLU A 28 -32.68 3.84 2.17
C GLU A 28 -32.06 3.18 3.43
N GLN A 29 -31.91 1.86 3.47
CA GLN A 29 -31.31 1.13 4.59
C GLN A 29 -29.84 0.77 4.30
N VAL A 30 -29.04 1.81 4.04
CA VAL A 30 -27.63 1.61 3.66
C VAL A 30 -26.82 1.05 4.85
N PRO A 31 -26.19 -0.15 4.71
CA PRO A 31 -25.41 -0.73 5.79
C PRO A 31 -24.11 0.03 6.00
N THR A 32 -23.52 -0.11 7.18
CA THR A 32 -22.17 0.40 7.46
C THR A 32 -21.14 -0.61 7.00
N SER A 33 -20.16 -0.16 6.19
CA SER A 33 -19.06 -1.03 5.77
C SER A 33 -18.09 -1.30 6.92
N THR A 34 -17.76 -2.56 7.14
CA THR A 34 -16.70 -3.01 8.05
C THR A 34 -15.38 -3.29 7.32
N LEU A 35 -15.31 -3.01 6.01
CA LEU A 35 -14.10 -3.14 5.21
C LEU A 35 -13.16 -1.94 5.47
N THR A 36 -12.25 -2.06 6.41
CA THR A 36 -11.29 -1.00 6.78
C THR A 36 -10.04 -0.97 5.90
N VAL A 37 -9.75 -2.07 5.21
CA VAL A 37 -8.60 -2.22 4.29
C VAL A 37 -9.11 -2.42 2.86
N PRO A 38 -8.64 -1.63 1.87
CA PRO A 38 -9.04 -1.82 0.47
C PRO A 38 -8.70 -3.21 -0.06
N PHE A 39 -9.56 -3.80 -0.91
CA PHE A 39 -9.35 -5.14 -1.45
C PHE A 39 -8.02 -5.28 -2.22
N GLN A 40 -7.64 -4.26 -3.01
CA GLN A 40 -6.34 -4.25 -3.69
C GLN A 40 -5.16 -4.33 -2.74
N MET A 41 -5.28 -3.72 -1.55
CA MET A 41 -4.26 -3.81 -0.51
C MET A 41 -4.15 -5.24 0.04
N LEU A 42 -5.30 -5.90 0.25
CA LEU A 42 -5.34 -7.30 0.69
C LEU A 42 -4.73 -8.24 -0.37
N LEU A 43 -4.97 -7.99 -1.66
CA LEU A 43 -4.34 -8.75 -2.75
C LEU A 43 -2.82 -8.63 -2.74
N ASN A 44 -2.31 -7.41 -2.58
CA ASN A 44 -0.87 -7.20 -2.55
C ASN A 44 -0.26 -7.84 -1.29
N LEU A 45 -0.95 -7.74 -0.15
CA LEU A 45 -0.52 -8.40 1.07
C LEU A 45 -0.48 -9.93 0.90
N ALA A 46 -1.52 -10.54 0.33
CA ALA A 46 -1.53 -11.96 0.01
C ALA A 46 -0.37 -12.34 -0.93
N SER A 47 -0.11 -11.47 -1.92
CA SER A 47 0.95 -11.65 -2.90
C SER A 47 2.34 -11.69 -2.26
N VAL A 48 2.65 -10.74 -1.37
CA VAL A 48 4.00 -10.61 -0.77
C VAL A 48 4.22 -11.59 0.36
N SER A 49 3.21 -11.76 1.22
CA SER A 49 3.31 -12.69 2.36
C SER A 49 3.29 -14.16 1.95
N GLY A 50 2.92 -14.46 0.69
CA GLY A 50 2.66 -15.82 0.25
C GLY A 50 1.53 -16.47 1.06
N ALA A 51 0.57 -15.66 1.56
CA ALA A 51 -0.49 -16.15 2.44
C ALA A 51 -1.25 -17.30 1.81
N GLU A 52 -1.11 -18.47 2.40
CA GLU A 52 -1.80 -19.69 1.96
C GLU A 52 -3.23 -19.74 2.48
N ASP A 53 -3.51 -19.00 3.54
CA ASP A 53 -4.83 -18.96 4.15
C ASP A 53 -5.19 -17.59 4.76
N LYS A 54 -6.45 -17.47 5.15
CA LYS A 54 -7.00 -16.27 5.76
C LYS A 54 -6.41 -15.95 7.14
N ALA A 55 -5.95 -16.96 7.89
CA ALA A 55 -5.38 -16.74 9.22
C ALA A 55 -4.04 -16.02 9.13
N ALA A 56 -3.20 -16.35 8.14
CA ALA A 56 -1.97 -15.64 7.85
C ALA A 56 -2.25 -14.16 7.49
N MET A 57 -3.27 -13.89 6.66
CA MET A 57 -3.70 -12.52 6.33
C MET A 57 -4.09 -11.71 7.57
N TRP A 58 -4.82 -12.32 8.51
CA TRP A 58 -5.21 -11.66 9.75
C TRP A 58 -4.03 -11.34 10.66
N GLY A 59 -2.93 -12.07 10.56
CA GLY A 59 -1.69 -11.73 11.24
C GLY A 59 -1.18 -10.33 10.87
N PHE A 60 -1.23 -9.98 9.58
CA PHE A 60 -0.85 -8.64 9.10
C PHE A 60 -1.94 -7.59 9.38
N ILE A 61 -3.21 -7.92 9.12
CA ILE A 61 -4.33 -6.99 9.36
C ILE A 61 -4.34 -6.50 10.82
N ARG A 62 -4.08 -7.37 11.79
CA ARG A 62 -4.03 -6.99 13.21
C ARG A 62 -2.88 -6.06 13.57
N ARG A 63 -1.75 -6.10 12.86
CA ARG A 63 -0.66 -5.14 13.06
C ARG A 63 -1.08 -3.75 12.61
N TYR A 64 -1.76 -3.65 11.49
CA TYR A 64 -2.24 -2.38 10.92
C TYR A 64 -3.46 -1.83 11.68
N ALA A 65 -4.39 -2.68 12.06
CA ALA A 65 -5.63 -2.36 12.76
C ALA A 65 -5.79 -3.24 14.01
N PRO A 66 -5.11 -2.92 15.13
CA PRO A 66 -5.08 -3.78 16.33
C PRO A 66 -6.46 -4.09 16.94
N GLY A 67 -7.45 -3.23 16.69
CA GLY A 67 -8.83 -3.43 17.16
C GLY A 67 -9.71 -4.25 16.22
N ALA A 68 -9.22 -4.61 15.02
CA ALA A 68 -10.00 -5.39 14.06
C ALA A 68 -10.00 -6.89 14.41
N THR A 69 -11.18 -7.50 14.33
CA THR A 69 -11.36 -8.95 14.48
C THR A 69 -12.25 -9.50 13.35
N PRO A 70 -12.14 -10.79 13.00
CA PRO A 70 -13.03 -11.39 12.00
C PRO A 70 -14.51 -11.20 12.32
N GLU A 71 -14.89 -11.32 13.59
CA GLU A 71 -16.26 -11.20 14.05
C GLU A 71 -16.76 -9.74 14.03
N GLY A 72 -15.89 -8.80 14.39
CA GLY A 72 -16.20 -7.37 14.40
C GLY A 72 -16.16 -6.71 13.02
N ASN A 73 -15.46 -7.35 12.05
CA ASN A 73 -15.25 -6.84 10.70
C ASN A 73 -15.58 -7.90 9.64
N PRO A 74 -16.85 -8.36 9.53
CA PRO A 74 -17.20 -9.47 8.63
C PRO A 74 -16.91 -9.17 7.14
N ASP A 75 -17.07 -7.92 6.68
CA ASP A 75 -16.72 -7.57 5.29
C ASP A 75 -15.21 -7.69 5.05
N LEU A 76 -14.38 -7.30 6.03
CA LEU A 76 -12.94 -7.43 5.95
C LEU A 76 -12.50 -8.89 5.99
N ASP A 77 -13.15 -9.71 6.82
CA ASP A 77 -12.89 -11.15 6.90
C ASP A 77 -13.23 -11.87 5.59
N ALA A 78 -14.37 -11.56 5.01
CA ALA A 78 -14.76 -12.08 3.70
C ALA A 78 -13.78 -11.64 2.60
N ALA A 79 -13.43 -10.34 2.58
CA ALA A 79 -12.50 -9.78 1.61
C ALA A 79 -11.09 -10.39 1.73
N ALA A 80 -10.60 -10.65 2.94
CA ALA A 80 -9.33 -11.34 3.16
C ALA A 80 -9.34 -12.76 2.57
N GLY A 81 -10.41 -13.52 2.77
CA GLY A 81 -10.59 -14.83 2.16
C GLY A 81 -10.61 -14.78 0.64
N PHE A 82 -11.37 -13.85 0.06
CA PHE A 82 -11.40 -13.66 -1.40
C PHE A 82 -10.03 -13.24 -1.96
N ALA A 83 -9.28 -12.39 -1.25
CA ALA A 83 -7.95 -11.98 -1.67
C ALA A 83 -6.97 -13.17 -1.74
N VAL A 84 -7.00 -14.06 -0.76
CA VAL A 84 -6.17 -15.28 -0.75
C VAL A 84 -6.52 -16.18 -1.93
N HIS A 85 -7.81 -16.50 -2.15
CA HIS A 85 -8.23 -17.33 -3.27
C HIS A 85 -7.90 -16.70 -4.62
N TYR A 86 -8.19 -15.41 -4.79
CA TYR A 86 -7.87 -14.70 -6.03
C TYR A 86 -6.37 -14.68 -6.31
N TYR A 87 -5.55 -14.47 -5.26
CA TYR A 87 -4.11 -14.55 -5.38
C TYR A 87 -3.65 -15.93 -5.87
N GLN A 88 -4.13 -17.01 -5.25
CA GLN A 88 -3.74 -18.37 -5.60
C GLN A 88 -4.14 -18.74 -7.03
N ASP A 89 -5.36 -18.39 -7.42
CA ASP A 89 -5.94 -18.83 -8.69
C ASP A 89 -5.49 -17.97 -9.88
N HIS A 90 -5.28 -16.66 -9.67
CA HIS A 90 -5.09 -15.71 -10.77
C HIS A 90 -3.78 -14.92 -10.72
N VAL A 91 -3.31 -14.55 -9.54
CA VAL A 91 -2.12 -13.67 -9.42
C VAL A 91 -0.84 -14.50 -9.37
N LYS A 92 -0.77 -15.50 -8.51
CA LYS A 92 0.42 -16.33 -8.32
C LYS A 92 0.95 -16.94 -9.63
N PRO A 93 0.11 -17.47 -10.54
CA PRO A 93 0.57 -18.04 -11.80
C PRO A 93 1.11 -16.99 -12.80
N THR A 94 0.70 -15.73 -12.67
CA THR A 94 1.02 -14.64 -13.61
C THR A 94 2.10 -13.68 -13.10
N ARG A 95 2.60 -13.89 -11.88
CA ARG A 95 3.64 -13.01 -11.32
C ARG A 95 4.92 -13.08 -12.14
N SER A 96 5.48 -11.91 -12.41
CA SER A 96 6.75 -11.78 -13.10
C SER A 96 7.61 -10.73 -12.41
N PHE A 97 8.62 -11.21 -11.71
CA PHE A 97 9.61 -10.33 -11.09
C PHE A 97 10.73 -10.03 -12.07
N ARG A 98 11.31 -8.84 -11.96
CA ARG A 98 12.51 -8.46 -12.70
C ARG A 98 13.57 -7.86 -11.78
N LEU A 99 14.78 -7.84 -12.22
CA LEU A 99 15.85 -7.12 -11.53
C LEU A 99 15.65 -5.60 -11.70
N PRO A 100 16.02 -4.80 -10.68
CA PRO A 100 16.03 -3.35 -10.80
C PRO A 100 17.13 -2.88 -11.77
N SER A 101 16.84 -1.83 -12.55
CA SER A 101 17.87 -1.06 -13.26
C SER A 101 18.83 -0.36 -12.28
N GLU A 102 19.91 0.23 -12.78
CA GLU A 102 20.84 0.98 -11.92
C GLU A 102 20.16 2.15 -11.19
N GLN A 103 19.33 2.91 -11.89
CA GLN A 103 18.56 4.02 -11.30
C GLN A 103 17.57 3.52 -10.23
N GLU A 104 16.84 2.45 -10.53
CA GLU A 104 15.89 1.85 -9.60
C GLU A 104 16.58 1.24 -8.38
N ARG A 105 17.77 0.61 -8.60
CA ARG A 105 18.58 0.08 -7.52
C ARG A 105 19.00 1.18 -6.55
N ALA A 106 19.55 2.29 -7.05
CA ALA A 106 19.95 3.42 -6.22
C ALA A 106 18.75 4.01 -5.44
N ALA A 107 17.58 4.11 -6.08
CA ALA A 107 16.36 4.57 -5.41
C ALA A 107 15.86 3.58 -4.35
N LEU A 108 15.95 2.26 -4.58
CA LEU A 108 15.62 1.23 -3.60
C LEU A 108 16.59 1.22 -2.41
N GLU A 109 17.87 1.48 -2.64
CA GLU A 109 18.89 1.61 -1.57
C GLU A 109 18.57 2.83 -0.68
N ASP A 110 18.21 3.97 -1.26
CA ASP A 110 17.77 5.15 -0.52
C ASP A 110 16.45 4.89 0.24
N LEU A 111 15.51 4.14 -0.36
CA LEU A 111 14.29 3.74 0.34
C LEU A 111 14.58 2.81 1.51
N LEU A 112 15.49 1.86 1.33
CA LEU A 112 15.94 0.97 2.39
C LEU A 112 16.57 1.74 3.56
N ALA A 113 17.44 2.72 3.26
CA ALA A 113 18.04 3.59 4.27
C ALA A 113 16.99 4.42 5.01
N ALA A 114 16.02 4.99 4.28
CA ALA A 114 14.94 5.79 4.84
C ALA A 114 14.01 4.97 5.74
N LEU A 115 13.75 3.69 5.43
CA LEU A 115 12.95 2.82 6.28
C LEU A 115 13.68 2.38 7.55
N LYS A 116 15.01 2.34 7.53
CA LYS A 116 15.85 1.99 8.69
C LYS A 116 16.10 3.17 9.62
N ASP A 117 16.06 4.41 9.10
CA ASP A 117 16.41 5.61 9.85
C ASP A 117 15.47 6.78 9.50
N LYS A 118 14.82 7.33 10.55
CA LYS A 118 13.90 8.47 10.43
C LYS A 118 14.61 9.73 9.90
N ASP A 119 15.84 9.98 10.29
CA ASP A 119 16.57 11.17 9.84
C ASP A 119 16.94 11.06 8.36
N ALA A 120 17.26 9.85 7.88
CA ALA A 120 17.44 9.59 6.46
C ALA A 120 16.14 9.81 5.68
N ALA A 121 14.98 9.37 6.21
CA ALA A 121 13.68 9.60 5.61
C ALA A 121 13.34 11.09 5.51
N LEU A 122 13.52 11.85 6.59
CA LEU A 122 13.34 13.30 6.61
C LEU A 122 14.28 14.02 5.65
N GLY A 123 15.53 13.53 5.54
CA GLY A 123 16.51 14.02 4.58
C GLY A 123 16.05 13.91 3.13
N GLN A 124 15.39 12.81 2.75
CA GLN A 124 14.82 12.63 1.40
C GLN A 124 13.70 13.64 1.13
N ILE A 125 12.82 13.87 2.10
CA ILE A 125 11.74 14.86 1.98
C ILE A 125 12.33 16.28 1.87
N ALA A 126 13.32 16.61 2.71
CA ALA A 126 13.99 17.91 2.68
C ALA A 126 14.68 18.17 1.33
N LYS A 127 15.42 17.20 0.80
CA LYS A 127 16.07 17.28 -0.52
C LYS A 127 15.08 17.57 -1.64
N LYS A 128 13.95 16.83 -1.67
CA LYS A 128 12.86 17.08 -2.64
C LYS A 128 12.28 18.49 -2.47
N ASN A 129 11.98 18.92 -1.23
CA ASN A 129 11.40 20.24 -0.97
C ASN A 129 12.34 21.36 -1.46
N ALA A 130 13.63 21.26 -1.15
CA ALA A 130 14.63 22.22 -1.61
C ALA A 130 14.71 22.29 -3.14
N ALA A 131 14.69 21.17 -3.83
CA ALA A 131 14.70 21.11 -5.29
C ALA A 131 13.45 21.75 -5.92
N MET A 132 12.31 21.74 -5.21
CA MET A 132 11.05 22.35 -5.64
C MET A 132 10.86 23.80 -5.15
N GLY A 133 11.84 24.37 -4.42
CA GLY A 133 11.73 25.70 -3.83
C GLY A 133 10.72 25.79 -2.68
N ASN A 134 10.32 24.68 -2.12
CA ASN A 134 9.39 24.62 -1.00
C ASN A 134 10.15 24.71 0.34
N THR A 135 9.77 25.68 1.18
CA THR A 135 10.35 25.96 2.49
C THR A 135 9.44 25.52 3.65
N ASP A 136 8.37 24.76 3.36
CA ASP A 136 7.49 24.27 4.41
C ASP A 136 8.27 23.41 5.43
N PRO A 137 7.87 23.48 6.71
CA PRO A 137 8.49 22.63 7.74
C PRO A 137 8.29 21.16 7.40
N LEU A 138 9.28 20.34 7.78
CA LEU A 138 9.18 18.90 7.64
C LEU A 138 8.01 18.36 8.49
N PRO A 139 7.31 17.32 8.03
CA PRO A 139 6.18 16.79 8.76
C PRO A 139 6.60 16.23 10.13
N GLU A 140 5.95 16.70 11.19
CA GLU A 140 5.93 16.02 12.50
C GLU A 140 4.98 14.84 12.41
N ALA A 141 5.39 13.76 11.76
CA ALA A 141 4.51 12.62 11.56
C ALA A 141 5.04 11.38 12.29
N ASP A 142 4.11 10.51 12.66
CA ASP A 142 4.44 9.14 13.04
C ASP A 142 5.18 8.47 11.88
N PHE A 143 6.39 7.96 12.16
CA PHE A 143 7.27 7.32 11.17
C PHE A 143 6.60 6.13 10.47
N ALA A 144 5.67 5.45 11.12
CA ALA A 144 4.93 4.32 10.56
C ALA A 144 3.62 4.72 9.88
N SER A 145 3.25 6.01 9.88
CA SER A 145 2.01 6.45 9.25
C SER A 145 2.04 6.32 7.73
N GLU A 146 0.91 5.95 7.15
CA GLU A 146 0.74 5.80 5.69
C GLU A 146 1.17 7.06 4.93
N ASP A 147 0.76 8.24 5.39
CA ASP A 147 1.03 9.50 4.71
C ASP A 147 2.50 9.91 4.79
N PHE A 148 3.17 9.66 5.93
CA PHE A 148 4.61 9.88 6.05
C PHE A 148 5.39 8.96 5.11
N LEU A 149 5.11 7.66 5.15
CA LEU A 149 5.76 6.66 4.29
C LEU A 149 5.53 6.96 2.80
N GLN A 150 4.30 7.37 2.44
CA GLN A 150 4.01 7.79 1.06
C GLN A 150 4.81 9.02 0.65
N SER A 151 5.00 9.98 1.56
CA SER A 151 5.79 11.19 1.31
C SER A 151 7.27 10.86 1.08
N VAL A 152 7.81 9.89 1.82
CA VAL A 152 9.18 9.38 1.65
C VAL A 152 9.34 8.71 0.29
N VAL A 153 8.45 7.76 -0.05
CA VAL A 153 8.49 7.05 -1.35
C VAL A 153 8.40 8.04 -2.51
N PHE A 154 7.51 9.03 -2.42
CA PHE A 154 7.36 10.09 -3.42
C PHE A 154 8.64 10.93 -3.55
N ALA A 155 9.23 11.34 -2.41
CA ALA A 155 10.44 12.15 -2.38
C ALA A 155 11.62 11.44 -3.07
N ILE A 156 11.81 10.17 -2.78
CA ILE A 156 12.88 9.35 -3.37
C ILE A 156 12.73 9.26 -4.89
N GLY A 157 11.52 8.98 -5.40
CA GLY A 157 11.29 8.95 -6.83
C GLY A 157 11.63 10.28 -7.52
N LYS A 158 11.28 11.41 -6.89
CA LYS A 158 11.64 12.75 -7.40
C LYS A 158 13.15 13.01 -7.31
N ASN A 159 13.78 12.65 -6.20
CA ASN A 159 15.21 12.86 -5.98
C ASN A 159 16.10 12.06 -6.96
N HIS A 160 15.61 10.92 -7.44
CA HIS A 160 16.27 10.10 -8.45
C HIS A 160 15.85 10.43 -9.89
N GLY A 161 15.03 11.49 -10.10
CA GLY A 161 14.72 11.99 -11.44
C GLY A 161 13.78 11.10 -12.25
N PHE A 162 12.90 10.32 -11.62
CA PHE A 162 11.87 9.57 -12.34
C PHE A 162 10.83 10.52 -12.97
N GLU A 163 10.81 10.56 -14.30
CA GLU A 163 9.85 11.34 -15.09
C GLU A 163 9.32 10.50 -16.26
N PRO A 164 8.04 10.12 -16.24
CA PRO A 164 7.04 10.43 -15.22
C PRO A 164 7.25 9.63 -13.92
N LEU A 165 6.88 10.23 -12.79
CA LEU A 165 7.04 9.59 -11.46
C LEU A 165 6.33 8.23 -11.33
N ARG A 166 5.29 7.97 -12.14
CA ARG A 166 4.62 6.67 -12.19
C ARG A 166 5.58 5.51 -12.51
N ASP A 167 6.70 5.78 -13.22
CA ASP A 167 7.67 4.74 -13.56
C ASP A 167 8.42 4.25 -12.32
N TRP A 168 8.64 5.11 -11.32
CA TRP A 168 9.13 4.69 -10.00
C TRP A 168 8.16 3.75 -9.29
N PHE A 169 6.88 4.11 -9.23
CA PHE A 169 5.88 3.24 -8.62
C PHE A 169 5.75 1.91 -9.36
N LYS A 170 5.77 1.94 -10.69
CA LYS A 170 5.79 0.73 -11.51
C LYS A 170 7.00 -0.15 -11.20
N ALA A 171 8.19 0.44 -11.04
CA ALA A 171 9.40 -0.28 -10.67
C ALA A 171 9.26 -0.97 -9.31
N LEU A 172 8.70 -0.28 -8.29
CA LEU A 172 8.41 -0.88 -7.00
C LEU A 172 7.52 -2.11 -7.11
N TYR A 173 6.45 -2.04 -7.92
CA TYR A 173 5.55 -3.18 -8.11
C TYR A 173 6.21 -4.33 -8.88
N GLU A 174 6.90 -4.05 -9.97
CA GLU A 174 7.52 -5.09 -10.81
C GLU A 174 8.69 -5.78 -10.10
N VAL A 175 9.51 -5.03 -9.37
CA VAL A 175 10.69 -5.56 -8.67
C VAL A 175 10.31 -6.28 -7.38
N LEU A 176 9.41 -5.71 -6.58
CA LEU A 176 9.13 -6.21 -5.24
C LEU A 176 7.87 -7.09 -5.15
N LEU A 177 6.89 -6.87 -6.02
CA LEU A 177 5.60 -7.56 -5.96
C LEU A 177 5.34 -8.46 -7.16
N GLY A 178 6.13 -8.37 -8.23
CA GLY A 178 5.93 -9.11 -9.47
C GLY A 178 4.63 -8.71 -10.20
N ALA A 179 4.15 -7.49 -10.00
CA ALA A 179 2.93 -6.94 -10.57
C ALA A 179 3.22 -5.63 -11.31
N SER A 180 2.40 -5.26 -12.30
CA SER A 180 2.58 -4.02 -13.07
C SER A 180 2.00 -2.77 -12.38
N GLU A 181 1.12 -2.96 -11.40
CA GLU A 181 0.41 -1.90 -10.69
C GLU A 181 0.01 -2.34 -9.28
N GLY A 182 -0.35 -1.39 -8.42
CA GLY A 182 -0.79 -1.67 -7.05
C GLY A 182 -1.32 -0.42 -6.34
N PRO A 183 -1.64 -0.53 -5.03
CA PRO A 183 -2.13 0.58 -4.22
C PRO A 183 -1.01 1.59 -3.91
N ARG A 184 -1.37 2.67 -3.17
CA ARG A 184 -0.35 3.59 -2.62
C ARG A 184 0.71 2.81 -1.83
N PHE A 185 1.98 2.94 -2.23
CA PHE A 185 3.05 2.11 -1.68
C PHE A 185 3.34 2.41 -0.21
N GLY A 186 3.14 3.66 0.23
CA GLY A 186 3.21 4.03 1.66
C GLY A 186 2.19 3.29 2.51
N GLY A 187 0.95 3.18 2.04
CA GLY A 187 -0.07 2.37 2.70
C GLY A 187 0.24 0.88 2.70
N PHE A 188 0.89 0.39 1.63
CA PHE A 188 1.39 -0.99 1.60
C PHE A 188 2.44 -1.23 2.68
N ILE A 189 3.45 -0.35 2.81
CA ILE A 189 4.49 -0.46 3.86
C ILE A 189 3.85 -0.41 5.25
N ALA A 190 2.89 0.49 5.50
CA ALA A 190 2.20 0.60 6.79
C ALA A 190 1.45 -0.68 7.15
N LEU A 191 0.80 -1.32 6.20
CA LEU A 191 0.04 -2.57 6.40
C LEU A 191 0.96 -3.80 6.52
N TYR A 192 1.94 -3.92 5.63
CA TYR A 192 2.87 -5.05 5.60
C TYR A 192 3.83 -5.02 6.80
N GLY A 193 4.20 -3.83 7.22
CA GLY A 193 5.14 -3.56 8.29
C GLY A 193 6.48 -3.05 7.74
N VAL A 194 7.10 -2.12 8.48
CA VAL A 194 8.37 -1.50 8.06
C VAL A 194 9.48 -2.55 8.00
N GLU A 195 9.60 -3.42 9.01
CA GLU A 195 10.62 -4.47 9.07
C GLU A 195 10.47 -5.50 7.95
N ASP A 196 9.23 -5.96 7.70
CA ASP A 196 8.94 -6.90 6.61
C ASP A 196 9.20 -6.24 5.24
N SER A 197 8.93 -4.93 5.10
CA SER A 197 9.24 -4.16 3.89
C SER A 197 10.74 -3.99 3.66
N ILE A 198 11.51 -3.79 4.72
CA ILE A 198 12.98 -3.78 4.67
C ILE A 198 13.50 -5.12 4.12
N ALA A 199 13.05 -6.24 4.69
CA ALA A 199 13.45 -7.57 4.24
C ALA A 199 13.07 -7.83 2.77
N LEU A 200 11.90 -7.36 2.35
CA LEU A 200 11.43 -7.47 0.96
C LEU A 200 12.32 -6.68 -0.01
N ILE A 201 12.68 -5.43 0.34
CA ILE A 201 13.55 -4.59 -0.49
C ILE A 201 14.95 -5.22 -0.57
N GLU A 202 15.50 -5.71 0.54
CA GLU A 202 16.78 -6.41 0.56
C GLU A 202 16.77 -7.66 -0.35
N ALA A 203 15.69 -8.43 -0.34
CA ALA A 203 15.52 -9.58 -1.23
C ALA A 203 15.44 -9.16 -2.71
N GLY A 204 14.73 -8.07 -3.02
CA GLY A 204 14.66 -7.50 -4.37
C GLY A 204 16.01 -7.01 -4.88
N LEU A 205 16.76 -6.28 -4.05
CA LEU A 205 18.12 -5.81 -4.35
C LEU A 205 19.11 -6.96 -4.55
N ALA A 206 18.94 -8.05 -3.80
CA ALA A 206 19.74 -9.26 -3.94
C ALA A 206 19.34 -10.15 -5.12
N GLY A 207 18.27 -9.80 -5.86
CA GLY A 207 17.76 -10.60 -6.98
C GLY A 207 17.04 -11.90 -6.58
N LYS A 208 16.79 -12.11 -5.29
CA LYS A 208 16.17 -13.35 -4.78
C LYS A 208 14.70 -13.51 -5.17
N LEU A 209 14.04 -12.42 -5.57
CA LEU A 209 12.64 -12.44 -5.99
C LEU A 209 12.48 -12.79 -7.48
N ALA A 210 13.52 -12.55 -8.30
CA ALA A 210 13.51 -12.73 -9.75
C ALA A 210 14.05 -14.10 -10.20
N GLY A 211 14.18 -15.06 -9.28
CA GLY A 211 14.70 -16.40 -9.55
C GLY A 211 13.66 -17.41 -9.94
#